data_233e58beb52496be8ee0b85c7c7fafb5
#
_entry.id   233e58beb52496be8ee0b85c7c7fafb5
#
_cell.length_a   1.000
_cell.length_b   1.000
_cell.length_c   1.000
_cell.angle_alpha   90.00
_cell.angle_beta   90.00
_cell.angle_gamma   90.00
#
_symmetry.space_group_name_H-M   'P 1'
#
loop_
_entity.id
_entity.type
_entity.pdbx_description
1 polymer ?
#
loop_
_entity_poly.entity_id
_entity_poly.type
_entity_poly.pdbx_seq_one_letter_code
_entity_poly.pdbx_strand_id
1 'polypeptide(L)'
;MISIKRKIISFLITGAALIVLFLVAVNTGSLKASPEQILRGLFVVYDETVATIYSLRFPRILIAMLAGAAVAVSGVMLQAVMKNPLADPGIMGISSGAGMAAVLVTAFAPSLYLAVPVFAFLGGVFACGLVYLLSWEGDLSPLRVILTGVAVNAFFTGLMSAGESMMGANYSGAASIVNGNITMKTWEDFRMLFIYAVIGLVLAVFLVSKCDILGLEDQTIHSLGIRVNVVRLIVLSLIHI
;
A
#
# COMPACT_ATOMS: atom_id res chain seq x y z
N MET A 1 10.26 26.19 -7.68
CA MET A 1 9.06 25.97 -6.82
C MET A 1 7.82 25.94 -7.70
N ILE A 2 6.96 24.91 -7.55
CA ILE A 2 5.67 24.85 -8.25
C ILE A 2 4.74 25.91 -7.63
N SER A 3 4.10 26.75 -8.46
CA SER A 3 3.21 27.80 -7.97
C SER A 3 2.00 27.20 -7.22
N ILE A 4 1.53 27.87 -6.19
CA ILE A 4 0.37 27.45 -5.38
C ILE A 4 -0.85 27.20 -6.26
N LYS A 5 -1.07 28.03 -7.30
CA LYS A 5 -2.15 27.83 -8.27
C LYS A 5 -2.07 26.46 -8.98
N ARG A 6 -0.88 26.05 -9.40
CA ARG A 6 -0.70 24.74 -10.05
C ARG A 6 -0.97 23.58 -9.10
N LYS A 7 -0.56 23.71 -7.83
CA LYS A 7 -0.86 22.70 -6.80
C LYS A 7 -2.37 22.55 -6.61
N ILE A 8 -3.09 23.66 -6.42
CA ILE A 8 -4.56 23.66 -6.24
C ILE A 8 -5.25 23.05 -7.46
N ILE A 9 -4.86 23.44 -8.68
CA ILE A 9 -5.44 22.89 -9.92
C ILE A 9 -5.20 21.39 -10.01
N SER A 10 -4.00 20.90 -9.71
CA SER A 10 -3.70 19.46 -9.69
C SER A 10 -4.59 18.70 -8.70
N PHE A 11 -4.76 19.23 -7.47
CA PHE A 11 -5.65 18.61 -6.49
C PHE A 11 -7.11 18.58 -6.95
N LEU A 12 -7.59 19.66 -7.55
CA LEU A 12 -8.96 19.72 -8.08
C LEU A 12 -9.17 18.73 -9.23
N ILE A 13 -8.22 18.65 -10.17
CA ILE A 13 -8.29 17.70 -11.29
C ILE A 13 -8.26 16.26 -10.77
N THR A 14 -7.34 15.94 -9.85
CA THR A 14 -7.25 14.59 -9.27
C THR A 14 -8.52 14.24 -8.50
N GLY A 15 -9.05 15.15 -7.70
CA GLY A 15 -10.32 14.96 -6.99
C GLY A 15 -11.49 14.72 -7.93
N ALA A 16 -11.62 15.54 -8.98
CA ALA A 16 -12.66 15.36 -9.99
C ALA A 16 -12.51 14.02 -10.72
N ALA A 17 -11.29 13.63 -11.10
CA ALA A 17 -11.02 12.35 -11.73
C ALA A 17 -11.40 11.17 -10.81
N LEU A 18 -11.10 11.24 -9.52
CA LEU A 18 -11.50 10.20 -8.55
C LEU A 18 -13.01 10.08 -8.42
N ILE A 19 -13.75 11.19 -8.41
CA ILE A 19 -15.22 11.19 -8.36
C ILE A 19 -15.78 10.54 -9.64
N VAL A 20 -15.27 10.91 -10.81
CA VAL A 20 -15.70 10.32 -12.08
C VAL A 20 -15.41 8.82 -12.12
N LEU A 21 -14.20 8.41 -11.72
CA LEU A 21 -13.83 6.99 -11.67
C LEU A 21 -14.69 6.21 -10.67
N PHE A 22 -15.02 6.79 -9.53
CA PHE A 22 -15.93 6.18 -8.55
C PHE A 22 -17.32 5.94 -9.18
N LEU A 23 -17.90 6.94 -9.82
CA LEU A 23 -19.21 6.83 -10.48
C LEU A 23 -19.20 5.81 -11.61
N VAL A 24 -18.13 5.78 -12.41
CA VAL A 24 -17.95 4.77 -13.46
C VAL A 24 -17.85 3.38 -12.85
N ALA A 25 -17.02 3.20 -11.82
CA ALA A 25 -16.83 1.91 -11.18
C ALA A 25 -18.11 1.36 -10.52
N VAL A 26 -18.89 2.24 -9.88
CA VAL A 26 -20.21 1.88 -9.31
C VAL A 26 -21.17 1.38 -10.39
N ASN A 27 -21.13 1.97 -11.59
CA ASN A 27 -22.02 1.61 -12.71
C ASN A 27 -21.45 0.54 -13.66
N THR A 28 -20.21 0.10 -13.45
CA THR A 28 -19.61 -0.96 -14.27
C THR A 28 -20.10 -2.33 -13.79
N GLY A 29 -20.72 -3.10 -14.68
CA GLY A 29 -21.24 -4.45 -14.41
C GLY A 29 -22.70 -4.63 -14.80
N SER A 30 -23.32 -5.75 -14.38
CA SER A 30 -24.69 -6.14 -14.74
C SER A 30 -25.78 -5.23 -14.15
N LEU A 31 -25.60 -4.77 -12.92
CA LEU A 31 -26.51 -3.83 -12.26
C LEU A 31 -26.08 -2.41 -12.58
N LYS A 32 -27.04 -1.60 -13.02
CA LYS A 32 -26.84 -0.18 -13.33
C LYS A 32 -27.82 0.65 -12.50
N ALA A 33 -27.35 1.76 -11.97
CA ALA A 33 -28.18 2.72 -11.25
C ALA A 33 -27.75 4.14 -11.60
N SER A 34 -28.72 5.04 -11.83
CA SER A 34 -28.40 6.45 -12.05
C SER A 34 -27.81 7.07 -10.76
N PRO A 35 -27.01 8.15 -10.85
CA PRO A 35 -26.51 8.84 -9.66
C PRO A 35 -27.65 9.28 -8.73
N GLU A 36 -28.79 9.72 -9.28
CA GLU A 36 -29.97 10.08 -8.51
C GLU A 36 -30.57 8.87 -7.79
N GLN A 37 -30.69 7.72 -8.46
CA GLN A 37 -31.18 6.47 -7.88
C GLN A 37 -30.26 6.00 -6.74
N ILE A 38 -28.94 6.10 -6.92
CA ILE A 38 -27.97 5.76 -5.88
C ILE A 38 -28.16 6.66 -4.65
N LEU A 39 -28.27 7.97 -4.84
CA LEU A 39 -28.47 8.91 -3.73
C LEU A 39 -29.81 8.66 -3.02
N ARG A 40 -30.88 8.48 -3.77
CA ARG A 40 -32.21 8.17 -3.19
C ARG A 40 -32.20 6.82 -2.47
N GLY A 41 -31.61 5.79 -3.08
CA GLY A 41 -31.55 4.44 -2.51
C GLY A 41 -30.70 4.33 -1.25
N LEU A 42 -29.68 5.17 -1.13
CA LEU A 42 -28.82 5.19 0.07
C LEU A 42 -29.42 6.00 1.24
N PHE A 43 -30.18 7.07 0.95
CA PHE A 43 -30.53 8.05 2.00
C PHE A 43 -32.04 8.28 2.18
N VAL A 44 -32.90 7.88 1.23
CA VAL A 44 -34.31 8.27 1.23
C VAL A 44 -35.26 7.08 1.21
N VAL A 45 -35.13 6.18 0.23
CA VAL A 45 -36.03 5.04 0.02
C VAL A 45 -35.23 3.81 -0.31
N TYR A 46 -35.56 2.68 0.30
CA TYR A 46 -34.92 1.40 0.01
C TYR A 46 -35.08 1.02 -1.46
N ASP A 47 -33.96 0.73 -2.12
CA ASP A 47 -33.88 0.22 -3.50
C ASP A 47 -32.98 -1.03 -3.49
N GLU A 48 -33.52 -2.16 -3.91
CA GLU A 48 -32.84 -3.45 -3.90
C GLU A 48 -31.57 -3.44 -4.77
N THR A 49 -31.62 -2.77 -5.92
CA THR A 49 -30.47 -2.63 -6.81
C THR A 49 -29.35 -1.83 -6.14
N VAL A 50 -29.72 -0.72 -5.51
CA VAL A 50 -28.76 0.12 -4.78
C VAL A 50 -28.19 -0.63 -3.56
N ALA A 51 -29.03 -1.36 -2.82
CA ALA A 51 -28.57 -2.17 -1.70
C ALA A 51 -27.56 -3.24 -2.11
N THR A 52 -27.79 -3.89 -3.25
CA THR A 52 -26.86 -4.87 -3.83
C THR A 52 -25.54 -4.20 -4.30
N ILE A 53 -25.63 -3.06 -4.97
CA ILE A 53 -24.45 -2.28 -5.38
C ILE A 53 -23.65 -1.85 -4.13
N TYR A 54 -24.31 -1.35 -3.10
CA TYR A 54 -23.70 -0.92 -1.86
C TYR A 54 -22.97 -2.08 -1.14
N SER A 55 -23.58 -3.25 -1.09
CA SER A 55 -22.98 -4.39 -0.39
C SER A 55 -21.81 -5.02 -1.14
N LEU A 56 -21.85 -5.06 -2.49
CA LEU A 56 -20.88 -5.79 -3.30
C LEU A 56 -19.81 -4.91 -3.96
N ARG A 57 -20.16 -3.67 -4.38
CA ARG A 57 -19.23 -2.83 -5.15
C ARG A 57 -18.56 -1.75 -4.31
N PHE A 58 -19.30 -1.10 -3.41
CA PHE A 58 -18.73 -0.03 -2.59
C PHE A 58 -17.50 -0.46 -1.80
N PRO A 59 -17.50 -1.61 -1.08
CA PRO A 59 -16.31 -2.01 -0.34
C PRO A 59 -15.07 -2.15 -1.23
N ARG A 60 -15.24 -2.76 -2.41
CA ARG A 60 -14.14 -2.97 -3.36
C ARG A 60 -13.57 -1.68 -3.90
N ILE A 61 -14.44 -0.74 -4.29
CA ILE A 61 -14.02 0.57 -4.80
C ILE A 61 -13.30 1.36 -3.71
N LEU A 62 -13.85 1.37 -2.49
CA LEU A 62 -13.25 2.06 -1.36
C LEU A 62 -11.91 1.44 -0.93
N ILE A 63 -11.80 0.10 -0.96
CA ILE A 63 -10.53 -0.60 -0.74
C ILE A 63 -9.50 -0.19 -1.79
N ALA A 64 -9.87 -0.19 -3.07
CA ALA A 64 -8.96 0.21 -4.15
C ALA A 64 -8.49 1.66 -4.00
N MET A 65 -9.39 2.58 -3.66
CA MET A 65 -9.04 3.99 -3.44
C MET A 65 -8.11 4.16 -2.23
N LEU A 66 -8.41 3.50 -1.13
CA LEU A 66 -7.64 3.61 0.11
C LEU A 66 -6.26 2.97 -0.02
N ALA A 67 -6.19 1.77 -0.61
CA ALA A 67 -4.94 1.09 -0.90
C ALA A 67 -4.07 1.92 -1.87
N GLY A 68 -4.69 2.47 -2.92
CA GLY A 68 -4.00 3.35 -3.87
C GLY A 68 -3.45 4.61 -3.20
N ALA A 69 -4.20 5.23 -2.28
CA ALA A 69 -3.73 6.38 -1.51
C ALA A 69 -2.54 6.00 -0.60
N ALA A 70 -2.63 4.88 0.11
CA ALA A 70 -1.55 4.39 0.97
C ALA A 70 -0.26 4.10 0.17
N VAL A 71 -0.37 3.39 -0.97
CA VAL A 71 0.77 3.11 -1.87
C VAL A 71 1.36 4.39 -2.44
N ALA A 72 0.53 5.38 -2.81
CA ALA A 72 1.02 6.66 -3.32
C ALA A 72 1.81 7.44 -2.26
N VAL A 73 1.32 7.49 -1.02
CA VAL A 73 2.03 8.16 0.10
C VAL A 73 3.34 7.44 0.40
N SER A 74 3.33 6.11 0.51
CA SER A 74 4.56 5.33 0.74
C SER A 74 5.56 5.50 -0.40
N GLY A 75 5.09 5.60 -1.65
CA GLY A 75 5.94 5.91 -2.81
C GLY A 75 6.65 7.25 -2.69
N VAL A 76 5.93 8.31 -2.35
CA VAL A 76 6.53 9.65 -2.15
C VAL A 76 7.54 9.64 -1.00
N MET A 77 7.23 8.97 0.11
CA MET A 77 8.15 8.84 1.24
C MET A 77 9.42 8.07 0.85
N LEU A 78 9.27 6.98 0.09
CA LEU A 78 10.40 6.21 -0.41
C LEU A 78 11.28 7.03 -1.35
N GLN A 79 10.67 7.80 -2.27
CA GLN A 79 11.39 8.70 -3.18
C GLN A 79 12.22 9.74 -2.42
N ALA A 80 11.69 10.27 -1.30
CA ALA A 80 12.42 11.20 -0.44
C ALA A 80 13.62 10.52 0.25
N VAL A 81 13.45 9.31 0.78
CA VAL A 81 14.53 8.53 1.42
C VAL A 81 15.64 8.17 0.43
N MET A 82 15.25 7.71 -0.76
CA MET A 82 16.17 7.26 -1.80
C MET A 82 16.75 8.42 -2.61
N LYS A 83 16.23 9.65 -2.46
CA LYS A 83 16.56 10.80 -3.30
C LYS A 83 16.46 10.49 -4.80
N ASN A 84 15.53 9.61 -5.14
CA ASN A 84 15.33 9.12 -6.48
C ASN A 84 13.84 9.12 -6.82
N PRO A 85 13.39 9.93 -7.79
CA PRO A 85 11.97 10.00 -8.19
C PRO A 85 11.46 8.72 -8.85
N LEU A 86 12.34 7.79 -9.21
CA LEU A 86 12.00 6.49 -9.80
C LEU A 86 11.89 5.37 -8.75
N ALA A 87 12.09 5.67 -7.46
CA ALA A 87 11.95 4.67 -6.41
C ALA A 87 10.48 4.26 -6.26
N ASP A 88 10.25 2.95 -6.20
CA ASP A 88 8.94 2.32 -6.11
C ASP A 88 8.90 1.32 -4.93
N PRO A 89 7.89 1.39 -4.04
CA PRO A 89 7.77 0.47 -2.91
C PRO A 89 7.65 -1.00 -3.33
N GLY A 90 7.04 -1.27 -4.48
CA GLY A 90 6.85 -2.62 -5.01
C GLY A 90 8.16 -3.32 -5.38
N ILE A 91 9.21 -2.56 -5.70
CA ILE A 91 10.51 -3.13 -6.09
C ILE A 91 11.37 -3.48 -4.85
N MET A 92 11.07 -2.90 -3.69
CA MET A 92 11.91 -3.00 -2.49
C MET A 92 11.81 -4.35 -1.74
N GLY A 93 11.03 -5.30 -2.25
CA GLY A 93 10.91 -6.63 -1.65
C GLY A 93 10.02 -6.71 -0.40
N ILE A 94 9.48 -5.61 0.05
CA ILE A 94 8.68 -5.52 1.26
C ILE A 94 7.31 -6.16 1.04
N SER A 95 6.65 -5.78 -0.05
CA SER A 95 5.36 -6.35 -0.44
C SER A 95 5.47 -7.86 -0.71
N SER A 96 6.57 -8.33 -1.29
CA SER A 96 6.79 -9.77 -1.52
C SER A 96 7.05 -10.52 -0.21
N GLY A 97 7.78 -9.93 0.75
CA GLY A 97 7.95 -10.50 2.09
C GLY A 97 6.63 -10.58 2.87
N ALA A 98 5.83 -9.51 2.81
CA ALA A 98 4.48 -9.50 3.38
C ALA A 98 3.58 -10.54 2.73
N GLY A 99 3.58 -10.62 1.39
CA GLY A 99 2.85 -11.61 0.62
C GLY A 99 3.26 -13.04 0.96
N MET A 100 4.56 -13.31 1.07
CA MET A 100 5.07 -14.62 1.47
C MET A 100 4.57 -15.05 2.85
N ALA A 101 4.61 -14.15 3.84
CA ALA A 101 4.08 -14.43 5.18
C ALA A 101 2.57 -14.68 5.16
N ALA A 102 1.80 -13.88 4.40
CA ALA A 102 0.36 -14.06 4.24
C ALA A 102 0.03 -15.43 3.61
N VAL A 103 0.77 -15.82 2.57
CA VAL A 103 0.63 -17.12 1.89
C VAL A 103 0.94 -18.26 2.84
N LEU A 104 2.04 -18.21 3.59
CA LEU A 104 2.41 -19.25 4.55
C LEU A 104 1.33 -19.46 5.61
N VAL A 105 0.82 -18.36 6.21
CA VAL A 105 -0.26 -18.46 7.21
C VAL A 105 -1.52 -19.04 6.61
N THR A 106 -1.93 -18.59 5.44
CA THR A 106 -3.16 -19.07 4.79
C THR A 106 -3.05 -20.53 4.39
N ALA A 107 -1.87 -20.97 3.95
CA ALA A 107 -1.64 -22.35 3.51
C ALA A 107 -1.49 -23.34 4.68
N PHE A 108 -0.73 -22.98 5.72
CA PHE A 108 -0.38 -23.89 6.81
C PHE A 108 -1.21 -23.72 8.08
N ALA A 109 -1.83 -22.56 8.27
CA ALA A 109 -2.64 -22.23 9.44
C ALA A 109 -3.93 -21.48 9.06
N PRO A 110 -4.86 -22.10 8.28
CA PRO A 110 -6.08 -21.42 7.81
C PRO A 110 -6.97 -20.89 8.95
N SER A 111 -6.89 -21.49 10.14
CA SER A 111 -7.60 -21.03 11.34
C SER A 111 -7.16 -19.62 11.80
N LEU A 112 -5.98 -19.18 11.41
CA LEU A 112 -5.44 -17.84 11.72
C LEU A 112 -5.73 -16.79 10.64
N TYR A 113 -6.74 -17.00 9.79
CA TYR A 113 -7.08 -16.09 8.69
C TYR A 113 -7.25 -14.64 9.15
N LEU A 114 -7.89 -14.39 10.28
CA LEU A 114 -8.07 -13.05 10.84
C LEU A 114 -6.74 -12.39 11.28
N ALA A 115 -5.71 -13.18 11.52
CA ALA A 115 -4.39 -12.69 11.90
C ALA A 115 -3.45 -12.50 10.69
N VAL A 116 -3.89 -12.86 9.47
CA VAL A 116 -3.09 -12.69 8.23
C VAL A 116 -2.51 -11.29 8.08
N PRO A 117 -3.24 -10.18 8.34
CA PRO A 117 -2.67 -8.84 8.26
C PRO A 117 -1.48 -8.63 9.19
N VAL A 118 -1.53 -9.18 10.41
CA VAL A 118 -0.43 -9.08 11.38
C VAL A 118 0.80 -9.84 10.88
N PHE A 119 0.63 -11.05 10.37
CA PHE A 119 1.72 -11.85 9.82
C PHE A 119 2.29 -11.22 8.54
N ALA A 120 1.44 -10.65 7.67
CA ALA A 120 1.88 -9.91 6.50
C ALA A 120 2.73 -8.70 6.90
N PHE A 121 2.29 -7.93 7.90
CA PHE A 121 3.07 -6.82 8.46
C PHE A 121 4.44 -7.30 8.98
N LEU A 122 4.47 -8.36 9.78
CA LEU A 122 5.72 -8.94 10.28
C LEU A 122 6.63 -9.44 9.15
N GLY A 123 6.06 -10.03 8.09
CA GLY A 123 6.80 -10.44 6.88
C GLY A 123 7.39 -9.25 6.14
N GLY A 124 6.65 -8.14 6.03
CA GLY A 124 7.14 -6.89 5.47
C GLY A 124 8.28 -6.28 6.31
N VAL A 125 8.12 -6.24 7.62
CA VAL A 125 9.18 -5.78 8.56
C VAL A 125 10.41 -6.66 8.46
N PHE A 126 10.26 -7.98 8.37
CA PHE A 126 11.36 -8.91 8.18
C PHE A 126 12.11 -8.65 6.86
N ALA A 127 11.37 -8.49 5.75
CA ALA A 127 11.96 -8.18 4.46
C ALA A 127 12.70 -6.83 4.48
N CYS A 128 12.12 -5.81 5.12
CA CYS A 128 12.78 -4.52 5.32
C CYS A 128 14.06 -4.68 6.14
N GLY A 129 14.01 -5.44 7.23
CA GLY A 129 15.18 -5.74 8.05
C GLY A 129 16.29 -6.40 7.24
N LEU A 130 15.95 -7.36 6.36
CA LEU A 130 16.91 -7.99 5.45
C LEU A 130 17.52 -6.97 4.49
N VAL A 131 16.70 -6.14 3.85
CA VAL A 131 17.18 -5.09 2.94
C VAL A 131 18.12 -4.14 3.69
N TYR A 132 17.73 -3.72 4.89
CA TYR A 132 18.56 -2.84 5.71
C TYR A 132 19.90 -3.48 6.08
N LEU A 133 19.87 -4.71 6.63
CA LEU A 133 21.08 -5.43 7.07
C LEU A 133 22.05 -5.70 5.91
N LEU A 134 21.52 -6.14 4.77
CA LEU A 134 22.34 -6.47 3.60
C LEU A 134 22.86 -5.22 2.86
N SER A 135 22.20 -4.07 3.05
CA SER A 135 22.62 -2.79 2.46
C SER A 135 23.58 -2.02 3.34
N TRP A 136 23.72 -2.41 4.60
CA TRP A 136 24.55 -1.70 5.59
C TRP A 136 26.05 -1.97 5.38
N GLU A 137 26.80 -0.92 5.15
CA GLU A 137 28.26 -0.98 4.98
C GLU A 137 28.89 0.31 5.55
N GLY A 138 28.59 0.56 6.85
CA GLY A 138 28.97 1.78 7.55
C GLY A 138 27.99 2.93 7.37
N ASP A 139 27.29 2.98 6.22
CA ASP A 139 26.22 3.91 5.94
C ASP A 139 25.18 3.28 4.98
N LEU A 140 24.00 3.92 4.83
CA LEU A 140 22.92 3.52 3.93
C LEU A 140 23.05 4.25 2.58
N SER A 141 23.68 3.61 1.61
CA SER A 141 23.68 4.10 0.23
C SER A 141 22.32 3.80 -0.46
N PRO A 142 21.64 4.81 -1.03
CA PRO A 142 20.39 4.60 -1.75
C PRO A 142 20.48 3.55 -2.85
N LEU A 143 21.58 3.52 -3.59
CA LEU A 143 21.78 2.53 -4.66
C LEU A 143 21.87 1.11 -4.12
N ARG A 144 22.60 0.88 -3.02
CA ARG A 144 22.69 -0.45 -2.38
C ARG A 144 21.34 -0.91 -1.88
N VAL A 145 20.55 -0.02 -1.26
CA VAL A 145 19.21 -0.35 -0.78
C VAL A 145 18.30 -0.78 -1.93
N ILE A 146 18.34 -0.08 -3.08
CA ILE A 146 17.56 -0.47 -4.26
C ILE A 146 17.99 -1.83 -4.79
N LEU A 147 19.30 -2.06 -4.99
CA LEU A 147 19.81 -3.32 -5.54
C LEU A 147 19.51 -4.50 -4.61
N THR A 148 19.71 -4.32 -3.30
CA THR A 148 19.36 -5.32 -2.30
C THR A 148 17.86 -5.58 -2.26
N GLY A 149 17.05 -4.52 -2.36
CA GLY A 149 15.59 -4.63 -2.42
C GLY A 149 15.13 -5.49 -3.60
N VAL A 150 15.68 -5.26 -4.78
CA VAL A 150 15.40 -6.08 -5.98
C VAL A 150 15.77 -7.55 -5.75
N ALA A 151 16.93 -7.82 -5.15
CA ALA A 151 17.37 -9.18 -4.85
C ALA A 151 16.46 -9.88 -3.82
N VAL A 152 16.09 -9.17 -2.75
CA VAL A 152 15.15 -9.66 -1.73
C VAL A 152 13.76 -9.90 -2.33
N ASN A 153 13.28 -9.00 -3.20
CA ASN A 153 12.02 -9.18 -3.92
C ASN A 153 12.04 -10.43 -4.79
N ALA A 154 13.10 -10.63 -5.58
CA ALA A 154 13.26 -11.82 -6.41
C ALA A 154 13.31 -13.11 -5.58
N PHE A 155 13.99 -13.08 -4.42
CA PHE A 155 14.06 -14.21 -3.50
C PHE A 155 12.68 -14.60 -2.96
N PHE A 156 11.91 -13.67 -2.41
CA PHE A 156 10.57 -13.96 -1.88
C PHE A 156 9.59 -14.35 -2.99
N THR A 157 9.65 -13.71 -4.15
CA THR A 157 8.81 -14.05 -5.30
C THR A 157 9.15 -15.48 -5.80
N GLY A 158 10.43 -15.83 -5.85
CA GLY A 158 10.87 -17.19 -6.18
C GLY A 158 10.37 -18.25 -5.18
N LEU A 159 10.42 -17.95 -3.88
CA LEU A 159 9.86 -18.83 -2.84
C LEU A 159 8.35 -18.99 -2.97
N MET A 160 7.61 -17.91 -3.28
CA MET A 160 6.17 -17.98 -3.52
C MET A 160 5.86 -18.86 -4.74
N SER A 161 6.59 -18.69 -5.84
CA SER A 161 6.41 -19.51 -7.05
C SER A 161 6.75 -21.00 -6.82
N ALA A 162 7.78 -21.27 -6.02
CA ALA A 162 8.09 -22.64 -5.60
C ALA A 162 6.97 -23.25 -4.74
N GLY A 163 6.45 -22.48 -3.78
CA GLY A 163 5.30 -22.87 -2.97
C GLY A 163 4.05 -23.17 -3.81
N GLU A 164 3.77 -22.33 -4.80
CA GLU A 164 2.68 -22.54 -5.76
C GLU A 164 2.82 -23.86 -6.51
N SER A 165 4.02 -24.16 -7.01
CA SER A 165 4.30 -25.41 -7.71
C SER A 165 4.16 -26.65 -6.82
N MET A 166 4.47 -26.55 -5.52
CA MET A 166 4.41 -27.66 -4.58
C MET A 166 3.02 -27.90 -3.98
N MET A 167 2.24 -26.85 -3.78
CA MET A 167 0.97 -26.88 -3.06
C MET A 167 -0.26 -27.01 -3.98
N GLY A 168 -0.11 -26.78 -5.29
CA GLY A 168 -1.17 -26.92 -6.29
C GLY A 168 -2.43 -26.11 -5.96
N ALA A 169 -3.61 -26.72 -6.06
CA ALA A 169 -4.90 -26.07 -5.87
C ALA A 169 -5.10 -25.42 -4.48
N ASN A 170 -4.46 -25.95 -3.44
CA ASN A 170 -4.53 -25.39 -2.09
C ASN A 170 -3.84 -24.02 -1.97
N TYR A 171 -2.93 -23.74 -2.88
CA TYR A 171 -2.23 -22.45 -2.94
C TYR A 171 -3.03 -21.36 -3.68
N SER A 172 -3.98 -21.73 -4.53
CA SER A 172 -4.70 -20.77 -5.37
C SER A 172 -5.46 -19.69 -4.56
N GLY A 173 -5.98 -20.04 -3.40
CA GLY A 173 -6.61 -19.10 -2.46
C GLY A 173 -5.61 -18.09 -1.86
N ALA A 174 -4.42 -18.57 -1.53
CA ALA A 174 -3.36 -17.74 -0.97
C ALA A 174 -2.72 -16.82 -2.04
N ALA A 175 -2.53 -17.32 -3.26
CA ALA A 175 -2.02 -16.54 -4.39
C ALA A 175 -2.93 -15.34 -4.74
N SER A 176 -4.24 -15.46 -4.54
CA SER A 176 -5.18 -14.36 -4.77
C SER A 176 -4.92 -13.15 -3.87
N ILE A 177 -4.38 -13.37 -2.67
CA ILE A 177 -4.00 -12.30 -1.72
C ILE A 177 -2.81 -11.52 -2.27
N VAL A 178 -1.80 -12.22 -2.76
CA VAL A 178 -0.56 -11.63 -3.29
C VAL A 178 -0.82 -10.86 -4.58
N ASN A 179 -1.71 -11.38 -5.44
CA ASN A 179 -2.08 -10.74 -6.70
C ASN A 179 -3.02 -9.53 -6.51
N GLY A 180 -3.30 -9.11 -5.29
CA GLY A 180 -4.13 -7.94 -5.00
C GLY A 180 -5.59 -8.10 -5.48
N ASN A 181 -6.11 -9.32 -5.50
CA ASN A 181 -7.48 -9.56 -5.96
C ASN A 181 -8.50 -9.01 -4.96
N ILE A 182 -9.25 -8.00 -5.40
CA ILE A 182 -10.31 -7.35 -4.62
C ILE A 182 -11.71 -7.87 -4.95
N THR A 183 -11.84 -8.90 -5.77
CA THR A 183 -13.14 -9.36 -6.34
C THR A 183 -14.15 -9.78 -5.26
N MET A 184 -13.70 -10.42 -4.18
CA MET A 184 -14.57 -10.94 -3.13
C MET A 184 -14.48 -10.14 -1.82
N LYS A 185 -13.96 -8.91 -1.86
CA LYS A 185 -13.79 -8.07 -0.68
C LYS A 185 -15.11 -7.50 -0.19
N THR A 186 -15.26 -7.47 1.14
CA THR A 186 -16.46 -7.11 1.89
C THR A 186 -16.27 -5.82 2.70
N TRP A 187 -17.33 -5.35 3.37
CA TRP A 187 -17.25 -4.25 4.31
C TRP A 187 -16.37 -4.54 5.53
N GLU A 188 -16.22 -5.81 5.92
CA GLU A 188 -15.31 -6.21 7.00
C GLU A 188 -13.85 -6.02 6.58
N ASP A 189 -13.48 -6.44 5.36
CA ASP A 189 -12.17 -6.19 4.78
C ASP A 189 -11.86 -4.68 4.69
N PHE A 190 -12.87 -3.89 4.28
CA PHE A 190 -12.72 -2.43 4.22
C PHE A 190 -12.48 -1.83 5.60
N ARG A 191 -13.23 -2.21 6.62
CA ARG A 191 -13.06 -1.69 7.99
C ARG A 191 -11.66 -2.02 8.52
N MET A 192 -11.19 -3.23 8.27
CA MET A 192 -9.85 -3.67 8.68
C MET A 192 -8.78 -2.80 8.01
N LEU A 193 -8.83 -2.69 6.68
CA LEU A 193 -7.88 -1.86 5.92
C LEU A 193 -7.97 -0.38 6.34
N PHE A 194 -9.17 0.14 6.57
CA PHE A 194 -9.39 1.53 6.95
C PHE A 194 -8.66 1.89 8.24
N ILE A 195 -8.71 1.04 9.27
CA ILE A 195 -8.03 1.28 10.54
C ILE A 195 -6.51 1.37 10.32
N TYR A 196 -5.91 0.40 9.64
CA TYR A 196 -4.47 0.40 9.38
C TYR A 196 -4.04 1.58 8.49
N ALA A 197 -4.78 1.83 7.42
CA ALA A 197 -4.45 2.92 6.50
C ALA A 197 -4.58 4.29 7.16
N VAL A 198 -5.59 4.52 8.00
CA VAL A 198 -5.73 5.79 8.73
C VAL A 198 -4.57 5.98 9.70
N ILE A 199 -4.18 4.95 10.44
CA ILE A 199 -3.02 5.02 11.35
C ILE A 199 -1.76 5.36 10.53
N GLY A 200 -1.49 4.64 9.43
CA GLY A 200 -0.34 4.87 8.57
C GLY A 200 -0.33 6.27 7.96
N LEU A 201 -1.46 6.74 7.42
CA LEU A 201 -1.59 8.06 6.83
C LEU A 201 -1.41 9.19 7.86
N VAL A 202 -1.97 9.05 9.06
CA VAL A 202 -1.78 10.01 10.15
C VAL A 202 -0.30 10.09 10.55
N LEU A 203 0.36 8.94 10.73
CA LEU A 203 1.78 8.91 11.03
C LEU A 203 2.62 9.51 9.89
N ALA A 204 2.23 9.27 8.62
CA ALA A 204 2.90 9.87 7.46
C ALA A 204 2.84 11.40 7.50
N VAL A 205 1.70 12.00 7.88
CA VAL A 205 1.58 13.46 8.02
C VAL A 205 2.58 14.03 9.02
N PHE A 206 2.83 13.34 10.14
CA PHE A 206 3.84 13.76 11.11
C PHE A 206 5.28 13.64 10.59
N LEU A 207 5.51 12.80 9.58
CA LEU A 207 6.84 12.61 8.97
C LEU A 207 7.09 13.46 7.73
N VAL A 208 6.09 14.21 7.22
CA VAL A 208 6.25 15.05 6.01
C VAL A 208 7.47 15.97 6.13
N SER A 209 7.60 16.69 7.26
CA SER A 209 8.74 17.59 7.49
C SER A 209 10.08 16.87 7.52
N LYS A 210 10.12 15.61 7.93
CA LYS A 210 11.33 14.79 7.90
C LYS A 210 11.67 14.36 6.47
N CYS A 211 10.67 14.06 5.66
CA CYS A 211 10.87 13.77 4.23
C CYS A 211 11.41 14.99 3.48
N ASP A 212 10.92 16.20 3.80
CA ASP A 212 11.46 17.45 3.21
C ASP A 212 12.94 17.64 3.55
N ILE A 213 13.33 17.37 4.79
CA ILE A 213 14.74 17.43 5.22
C ILE A 213 15.59 16.42 4.48
N LEU A 214 15.11 15.19 4.25
CA LEU A 214 15.82 14.17 3.50
C LEU A 214 16.09 14.57 2.04
N GLY A 215 15.36 15.52 1.47
CA GLY A 215 15.62 16.11 0.16
C GLY A 215 16.91 16.94 0.07
N LEU A 216 17.49 17.37 1.21
CA LEU A 216 18.75 18.09 1.27
C LEU A 216 19.95 17.12 1.11
N GLU A 217 21.15 17.69 0.85
CA GLU A 217 22.39 16.92 0.88
C GLU A 217 22.69 16.41 2.29
N ASP A 218 23.24 15.20 2.41
CA ASP A 218 23.49 14.56 3.71
C ASP A 218 24.45 15.38 4.59
N GLN A 219 25.45 16.06 3.99
CA GLN A 219 26.35 16.94 4.70
C GLN A 219 25.61 18.13 5.34
N THR A 220 24.65 18.69 4.61
CA THR A 220 23.79 19.78 5.12
C THR A 220 22.91 19.29 6.26
N ILE A 221 22.34 18.10 6.16
CA ILE A 221 21.51 17.52 7.21
C ILE A 221 22.35 17.24 8.46
N HIS A 222 23.57 16.74 8.30
CA HIS A 222 24.50 16.52 9.41
C HIS A 222 24.88 17.84 10.11
N SER A 223 25.11 18.92 9.35
CA SER A 223 25.42 20.23 9.93
C SER A 223 24.26 20.83 10.76
N LEU A 224 23.01 20.40 10.50
CA LEU A 224 21.84 20.71 11.29
C LEU A 224 21.70 19.83 12.55
N GLY A 225 22.65 18.94 12.82
CA GLY A 225 22.65 18.04 13.97
C GLY A 225 21.67 16.87 13.86
N ILE A 226 21.13 16.58 12.65
CA ILE A 226 20.15 15.55 12.42
C ILE A 226 20.84 14.25 12.01
N ARG A 227 20.48 13.14 12.65
CA ARG A 227 20.97 11.81 12.31
C ARG A 227 20.21 11.25 11.10
N VAL A 228 20.77 11.43 9.89
CA VAL A 228 20.15 11.04 8.61
C VAL A 228 19.69 9.58 8.62
N ASN A 229 20.53 8.65 9.08
CA ASN A 229 20.21 7.21 9.09
C ASN A 229 19.00 6.89 9.98
N VAL A 230 18.85 7.59 11.12
CA VAL A 230 17.68 7.41 12.01
C VAL A 230 16.41 7.89 11.34
N VAL A 231 16.46 9.05 10.67
CA VAL A 231 15.31 9.58 9.94
C VAL A 231 14.92 8.66 8.78
N ARG A 232 15.91 8.18 8.01
CA ARG A 232 15.67 7.18 6.95
C ARG A 232 15.03 5.92 7.49
N LEU A 233 15.52 5.38 8.60
CA LEU A 233 14.97 4.18 9.22
C LEU A 233 13.52 4.38 9.65
N ILE A 234 13.20 5.50 10.31
CA ILE A 234 11.83 5.80 10.75
C ILE A 234 10.88 5.90 9.55
N VAL A 235 11.28 6.62 8.50
CA VAL A 235 10.47 6.78 7.29
C VAL A 235 10.29 5.44 6.58
N LEU A 236 11.37 4.66 6.42
CA LEU A 236 11.30 3.31 5.84
C LEU A 236 10.39 2.39 6.66
N SER A 237 10.44 2.44 7.98
CA SER A 237 9.56 1.62 8.82
C SER A 237 8.09 1.96 8.62
N LEU A 238 7.76 3.24 8.43
CA LEU A 238 6.36 3.65 8.22
C LEU A 238 5.80 3.23 6.85
N ILE A 239 6.64 3.17 5.82
CA ILE A 239 6.23 2.73 4.47
C ILE A 239 5.59 1.33 4.49
N HIS A 240 5.81 0.55 5.54
CA HIS A 240 5.35 -0.84 5.71
C HIS A 240 3.97 -0.97 6.36
N ILE A 241 3.43 0.10 6.91
CA ILE A 241 2.10 0.14 7.51
C ILE A 241 1.05 0.37 6.43
#